data_b2bc483d8dac0079f0dfb13f597a898c
#
_entry.id   b2bc483d8dac0079f0dfb13f597a898c
#
_cell.length_a   1.000
_cell.length_b   1.000
_cell.length_c   1.000
_cell.angle_alpha   90.00
_cell.angle_beta   90.00
_cell.angle_gamma   90.00
#
_symmetry.space_group_name_H-M   'P 1'
#
loop_
_entity.id
_entity.type
_entity.pdbx_description
1 polymer ?
#
loop_
_entity_poly.entity_id
_entity_poly.type
_entity_poly.pdbx_seq_one_letter_code
_entity_poly.pdbx_strand_id
1 'polypeptide(L)'
;MPLTRLLVALLSTLLTVLALATEVGPKQEHALPPSGITGRYLLMDTNGRAVSNEDFPGRFQLISFGYTFCPDICPTTLAEMSLVMSSLGNDAERLQPVFITVDPERDTASVLRTYVALFHPRMIGLRGSPALIRRAADNFRARYEKVREPGAPPDEYAVDHSAGMFLLGPDGSYIRKFAYAVPPAEIGERIREIMAAGDQRATDFNRRTTP
;
A
#
# COMPACT_ATOMS: atom_id res chain seq x y z
N MET A 1 -38.52 -59.60 4.26
CA MET A 1 -38.80 -58.15 4.23
C MET A 1 -37.82 -57.27 5.02
N PRO A 2 -36.55 -57.61 5.28
CA PRO A 2 -35.61 -56.67 5.92
C PRO A 2 -34.67 -55.96 4.93
N LEU A 3 -34.46 -56.48 3.72
CA LEU A 3 -33.46 -55.89 2.79
C LEU A 3 -33.86 -54.54 2.19
N THR A 4 -35.16 -54.33 1.95
CA THR A 4 -35.69 -53.10 1.34
C THR A 4 -35.59 -51.88 2.31
N ARG A 5 -35.70 -52.11 3.61
CA ARG A 5 -35.55 -51.03 4.61
C ARG A 5 -34.10 -50.59 4.80
N LEU A 6 -33.13 -51.47 4.61
CA LEU A 6 -31.70 -51.18 4.71
C LEU A 6 -31.21 -50.35 3.51
N LEU A 7 -31.73 -50.62 2.29
CA LEU A 7 -31.39 -49.86 1.08
C LEU A 7 -31.93 -48.41 1.09
N VAL A 8 -33.13 -48.21 1.65
CA VAL A 8 -33.70 -46.85 1.77
C VAL A 8 -32.94 -45.99 2.80
N ALA A 9 -32.48 -46.61 3.90
CA ALA A 9 -31.69 -45.89 4.91
C ALA A 9 -30.29 -45.50 4.38
N LEU A 10 -29.65 -46.32 3.57
CA LEU A 10 -28.35 -46.03 2.95
C LEU A 10 -28.45 -44.96 1.85
N LEU A 11 -29.56 -44.89 1.12
CA LEU A 11 -29.78 -43.89 0.09
C LEU A 11 -30.08 -42.52 0.70
N SER A 12 -30.76 -42.44 1.86
CA SER A 12 -31.05 -41.18 2.52
C SER A 12 -29.82 -40.56 3.18
N THR A 13 -28.86 -41.35 3.68
CA THR A 13 -27.59 -40.84 4.26
C THR A 13 -26.62 -40.36 3.17
N LEU A 14 -26.66 -40.95 1.97
CA LEU A 14 -25.81 -40.50 0.84
C LEU A 14 -26.27 -39.16 0.28
N LEU A 15 -27.59 -38.87 0.29
CA LEU A 15 -28.13 -37.60 -0.20
C LEU A 15 -27.82 -36.43 0.77
N THR A 16 -27.70 -36.69 2.07
CA THR A 16 -27.37 -35.61 3.07
C THR A 16 -25.91 -35.22 3.08
N VAL A 17 -24.99 -36.10 2.68
CA VAL A 17 -23.56 -35.78 2.59
C VAL A 17 -23.21 -34.95 1.35
N LEU A 18 -24.01 -35.02 0.28
CA LEU A 18 -23.78 -34.29 -0.96
C LEU A 18 -24.22 -32.82 -0.89
N ALA A 19 -24.96 -32.41 0.14
CA ALA A 19 -25.43 -31.03 0.31
C ALA A 19 -24.48 -30.12 1.06
N LEU A 20 -23.32 -30.61 1.53
CA LEU A 20 -22.27 -29.82 2.22
C LEU A 20 -21.10 -29.38 1.31
N ALA A 21 -21.25 -29.53 -0.02
CA ALA A 21 -20.26 -29.09 -0.97
C ALA A 21 -20.52 -27.63 -1.35
N THR A 22 -19.71 -26.75 -0.74
CA THR A 22 -19.22 -25.50 -1.33
C THR A 22 -20.24 -24.44 -1.71
N GLU A 23 -20.72 -23.69 -0.73
CA GLU A 23 -20.91 -22.25 -0.97
C GLU A 23 -19.55 -21.54 -0.91
N VAL A 24 -18.78 -21.64 -1.97
CA VAL A 24 -17.76 -20.64 -2.29
C VAL A 24 -18.55 -19.39 -2.66
N GLY A 25 -18.74 -18.50 -1.69
CA GLY A 25 -19.34 -17.20 -1.94
C GLY A 25 -18.64 -16.50 -3.11
N PRO A 26 -19.35 -15.69 -3.89
CA PRO A 26 -18.78 -15.01 -5.04
C PRO A 26 -17.56 -14.21 -4.57
N LYS A 27 -16.40 -14.53 -5.15
CA LYS A 27 -15.19 -13.72 -5.01
C LYS A 27 -15.60 -12.30 -5.38
N GLN A 28 -15.68 -11.39 -4.42
CA GLN A 28 -15.95 -9.98 -4.70
C GLN A 28 -14.83 -9.49 -5.61
N GLU A 29 -15.14 -9.44 -6.89
CA GLU A 29 -14.32 -8.80 -7.89
C GLU A 29 -14.35 -7.30 -7.54
N HIS A 30 -13.30 -6.85 -6.85
CA HIS A 30 -13.18 -5.43 -6.47
C HIS A 30 -13.07 -4.66 -7.78
N ALA A 31 -14.15 -4.00 -8.17
CA ALA A 31 -14.13 -3.06 -9.28
C ALA A 31 -12.99 -2.06 -9.05
N LEU A 32 -12.15 -1.88 -10.07
CA LEU A 32 -11.06 -0.92 -10.01
C LEU A 32 -11.63 0.47 -9.66
N PRO A 33 -11.02 1.22 -8.74
CA PRO A 33 -11.45 2.58 -8.45
C PRO A 33 -11.43 3.41 -9.74
N PRO A 34 -12.25 4.46 -9.85
CA PRO A 34 -12.35 5.28 -11.07
C PRO A 34 -11.00 5.81 -11.57
N SER A 35 -10.02 5.99 -10.69
CA SER A 35 -8.63 6.36 -11.02
C SER A 35 -7.84 5.24 -11.69
N GLY A 36 -8.30 3.98 -11.61
CA GLY A 36 -7.56 2.78 -12.01
C GLY A 36 -6.32 2.51 -11.17
N ILE A 37 -6.17 3.15 -10.00
CA ILE A 37 -5.11 2.92 -9.04
C ILE A 37 -5.60 1.91 -8.02
N THR A 38 -4.92 0.76 -7.91
CA THR A 38 -5.29 -0.29 -6.95
C THR A 38 -4.62 -0.11 -5.58
N GLY A 39 -3.52 0.63 -5.51
CA GLY A 39 -2.72 0.80 -4.30
C GLY A 39 -1.97 -0.46 -3.84
N ARG A 40 -1.97 -1.53 -4.63
CA ARG A 40 -1.38 -2.81 -4.23
C ARG A 40 0.13 -2.86 -4.48
N TYR A 41 0.85 -3.34 -3.50
CA TYR A 41 2.26 -3.69 -3.62
C TYR A 41 2.59 -4.94 -2.80
N LEU A 42 3.63 -5.66 -3.21
CA LEU A 42 4.28 -6.71 -2.45
C LEU A 42 5.79 -6.57 -2.69
N LEU A 43 6.50 -6.08 -1.70
CA LEU A 43 7.90 -5.70 -1.76
C LEU A 43 8.63 -6.26 -0.55
N MET A 44 9.88 -5.87 -0.35
CA MET A 44 10.68 -6.25 0.81
C MET A 44 11.13 -4.99 1.56
N ASP A 45 11.06 -5.04 2.89
CA ASP A 45 11.68 -4.02 3.73
C ASP A 45 13.22 -4.16 3.72
N THR A 46 13.89 -3.25 4.41
CA THR A 46 15.35 -3.22 4.49
C THR A 46 15.94 -4.34 5.38
N ASN A 47 15.09 -5.17 6.02
CA ASN A 47 15.49 -6.36 6.77
C ASN A 47 15.22 -7.65 5.98
N GLY A 48 14.71 -7.55 4.75
CA GLY A 48 14.39 -8.70 3.90
C GLY A 48 13.03 -9.33 4.19
N ARG A 49 12.17 -8.70 5.01
CA ARG A 49 10.81 -9.16 5.25
C ARG A 49 9.89 -8.72 4.10
N ALA A 50 9.05 -9.62 3.63
CA ALA A 50 8.00 -9.27 2.67
C ALA A 50 6.98 -8.33 3.33
N VAL A 51 6.60 -7.26 2.60
CA VAL A 51 5.67 -6.22 3.04
C VAL A 51 4.71 -5.89 1.91
N SER A 52 3.43 -5.89 2.21
CA SER A 52 2.33 -5.52 1.32
C SER A 52 1.54 -4.33 1.85
N ASN A 53 0.60 -3.82 1.06
CA ASN A 53 -0.35 -2.80 1.51
C ASN A 53 -1.29 -3.30 2.63
N GLU A 54 -1.37 -4.60 2.88
CA GLU A 54 -2.23 -5.23 3.88
C GLU A 54 -1.52 -5.44 5.24
N ASP A 55 -0.20 -5.17 5.31
CA ASP A 55 0.59 -5.38 6.54
C ASP A 55 0.48 -4.25 7.58
N PHE A 56 -0.37 -3.26 7.33
CA PHE A 56 -0.59 -2.10 8.21
C PHE A 56 -2.05 -1.99 8.66
N PRO A 57 -2.65 -3.04 9.27
CA PRO A 57 -4.05 -3.01 9.63
C PRO A 57 -4.35 -1.86 10.58
N GLY A 58 -5.42 -1.10 10.30
CA GLY A 58 -5.83 0.05 11.10
C GLY A 58 -5.00 1.31 10.89
N ARG A 59 -3.96 1.30 10.05
CA ARG A 59 -3.12 2.45 9.74
C ARG A 59 -3.29 2.90 8.29
N PHE A 60 -3.37 4.19 8.12
CA PHE A 60 -3.19 4.81 6.80
C PHE A 60 -1.73 4.67 6.35
N GLN A 61 -1.49 4.73 5.04
CA GLN A 61 -0.13 4.70 4.49
C GLN A 61 0.06 5.92 3.59
N LEU A 62 1.11 6.70 3.84
CA LEU A 62 1.53 7.78 2.96
C LEU A 62 2.77 7.32 2.20
N ILE A 63 2.63 7.15 0.88
CA ILE A 63 3.60 6.45 0.04
C ILE A 63 4.17 7.41 -1.00
N SER A 64 5.50 7.39 -1.16
CA SER A 64 6.19 8.06 -2.26
C SER A 64 7.11 7.07 -3.00
N PHE A 65 7.23 7.26 -4.32
CA PHE A 65 8.19 6.57 -5.16
C PHE A 65 9.39 7.49 -5.43
N GLY A 66 10.58 6.94 -5.42
CA GLY A 66 11.80 7.69 -5.67
C GLY A 66 13.05 6.83 -5.58
N TYR A 67 14.24 7.43 -5.46
CA TYR A 67 15.50 6.75 -5.31
C TYR A 67 16.49 7.60 -4.49
N THR A 68 17.46 6.94 -3.86
CA THR A 68 18.34 7.63 -2.88
C THR A 68 19.36 8.58 -3.53
N PHE A 69 19.68 8.34 -4.80
CA PHE A 69 20.61 9.18 -5.58
C PHE A 69 19.94 10.39 -6.26
N CYS A 70 18.64 10.62 -6.00
CA CYS A 70 17.96 11.81 -6.51
C CYS A 70 18.47 13.07 -5.79
N PRO A 71 18.95 14.10 -6.52
CA PRO A 71 19.58 15.24 -5.89
C PRO A 71 18.61 16.26 -5.28
N ASP A 72 17.31 16.23 -5.63
CA ASP A 72 16.38 17.32 -5.32
C ASP A 72 14.99 16.83 -4.89
N ILE A 73 14.18 16.29 -5.78
CA ILE A 73 12.76 16.02 -5.55
C ILE A 73 12.53 14.97 -4.45
N CYS A 74 13.33 13.89 -4.42
CA CYS A 74 13.13 12.83 -3.42
C CYS A 74 13.43 13.28 -1.99
N PRO A 75 14.58 13.91 -1.66
CA PRO A 75 14.80 14.39 -0.32
C PRO A 75 13.79 15.47 0.10
N THR A 76 13.37 16.36 -0.81
CA THR A 76 12.32 17.34 -0.55
C THR A 76 10.99 16.64 -0.20
N THR A 77 10.56 15.66 -0.98
CA THR A 77 9.31 14.91 -0.72
C THR A 77 9.36 14.17 0.62
N LEU A 78 10.48 13.54 0.98
CA LEU A 78 10.60 12.84 2.27
C LEU A 78 10.63 13.80 3.46
N ALA A 79 11.24 14.98 3.31
CA ALA A 79 11.17 16.04 4.31
C ALA A 79 9.72 16.55 4.48
N GLU A 80 8.99 16.75 3.38
CA GLU A 80 7.57 17.10 3.41
C GLU A 80 6.72 16.03 4.11
N MET A 81 6.96 14.73 3.84
CA MET A 81 6.30 13.63 4.56
C MET A 81 6.55 13.72 6.06
N SER A 82 7.76 14.09 6.49
CA SER A 82 8.09 14.27 7.91
C SER A 82 7.37 15.47 8.54
N LEU A 83 7.19 16.55 7.78
CA LEU A 83 6.38 17.69 8.21
C LEU A 83 4.89 17.31 8.33
N VAL A 84 4.36 16.51 7.41
CA VAL A 84 3.01 15.94 7.51
C VAL A 84 2.86 15.13 8.79
N MET A 85 3.81 14.21 9.07
CA MET A 85 3.81 13.42 10.32
C MET A 85 3.79 14.30 11.55
N SER A 86 4.63 15.34 11.57
CA SER A 86 4.70 16.29 12.69
C SER A 86 3.40 17.08 12.86
N SER A 87 2.78 17.49 11.77
CA SER A 87 1.52 18.27 11.79
C SER A 87 0.34 17.49 12.35
N LEU A 88 0.33 16.15 12.23
CA LEU A 88 -0.73 15.28 12.71
C LEU A 88 -0.73 15.10 14.24
N GLY A 89 0.37 15.40 14.94
CA GLY A 89 0.45 15.20 16.39
C GLY A 89 0.16 13.75 16.79
N ASN A 90 -0.82 13.52 17.66
CA ASN A 90 -1.21 12.18 18.12
C ASN A 90 -1.76 11.30 17.00
N ASP A 91 -2.41 11.88 15.99
CA ASP A 91 -2.91 11.11 14.84
C ASP A 91 -1.80 10.53 13.96
N ALA A 92 -0.56 11.01 14.11
CA ALA A 92 0.59 10.45 13.40
C ALA A 92 0.79 8.95 13.68
N GLU A 93 0.35 8.45 14.84
CA GLU A 93 0.41 7.01 15.17
C GLU A 93 -0.43 6.16 14.20
N ARG A 94 -1.44 6.75 13.60
CA ARG A 94 -2.34 6.12 12.63
C ARG A 94 -1.83 6.19 11.19
N LEU A 95 -0.67 6.84 10.94
CA LEU A 95 -0.09 7.01 9.62
C LEU A 95 1.28 6.32 9.53
N GLN A 96 1.48 5.48 8.52
CA GLN A 96 2.75 4.85 8.20
C GLN A 96 3.36 5.53 6.97
N PRO A 97 4.47 6.27 7.11
CA PRO A 97 5.21 6.79 5.95
C PRO A 97 6.02 5.67 5.30
N VAL A 98 5.93 5.60 3.96
CA VAL A 98 6.55 4.54 3.15
C VAL A 98 7.26 5.16 1.96
N PHE A 99 8.52 4.78 1.74
CA PHE A 99 9.28 5.14 0.56
C PHE A 99 9.58 3.88 -0.27
N ILE A 100 9.13 3.85 -1.52
CA ILE A 100 9.34 2.72 -2.45
C ILE A 100 10.42 3.13 -3.44
N THR A 101 11.56 2.43 -3.43
CA THR A 101 12.60 2.72 -4.41
C THR A 101 12.21 2.26 -5.81
N VAL A 102 12.53 3.10 -6.80
CA VAL A 102 12.43 2.77 -8.23
C VAL A 102 13.80 2.41 -8.84
N ASP A 103 14.85 2.41 -8.02
CA ASP A 103 16.22 2.05 -8.42
C ASP A 103 16.83 0.99 -7.49
N PRO A 104 16.32 -0.23 -7.50
CA PRO A 104 16.77 -1.28 -6.58
C PRO A 104 18.21 -1.74 -6.84
N GLU A 105 18.83 -1.33 -7.94
CA GLU A 105 20.23 -1.66 -8.26
C GLU A 105 21.20 -0.86 -7.38
N ARG A 106 21.01 0.45 -7.28
CA ARG A 106 21.83 1.33 -6.42
C ARG A 106 21.32 1.37 -4.98
N ASP A 107 20.00 1.32 -4.78
CA ASP A 107 19.36 1.37 -3.48
C ASP A 107 19.38 0.00 -2.79
N THR A 108 20.57 -0.39 -2.30
CA THR A 108 20.68 -1.60 -1.47
C THR A 108 19.87 -1.46 -0.18
N ALA A 109 19.61 -2.58 0.51
CA ALA A 109 18.88 -2.53 1.78
C ALA A 109 19.55 -1.62 2.83
N SER A 110 20.88 -1.60 2.87
CA SER A 110 21.65 -0.75 3.77
C SER A 110 21.54 0.73 3.41
N VAL A 111 21.72 1.07 2.13
CA VAL A 111 21.61 2.44 1.62
C VAL A 111 20.22 3.00 1.91
N LEU A 112 19.18 2.24 1.53
CA LEU A 112 17.79 2.65 1.70
C LEU A 112 17.41 2.84 3.18
N ARG A 113 17.87 1.94 4.07
CA ARG A 113 17.65 2.04 5.52
C ARG A 113 18.23 3.34 6.08
N THR A 114 19.49 3.62 5.76
CA THR A 114 20.17 4.83 6.23
C THR A 114 19.47 6.08 5.68
N TYR A 115 19.09 6.06 4.42
CA TYR A 115 18.47 7.20 3.76
C TYR A 115 17.12 7.58 4.39
N VAL A 116 16.18 6.62 4.52
CA VAL A 116 14.85 6.94 5.08
C VAL A 116 14.91 7.36 6.55
N ALA A 117 15.88 6.84 7.32
CA ALA A 117 16.07 7.18 8.71
C ALA A 117 16.48 8.65 8.93
N LEU A 118 17.07 9.31 7.92
CA LEU A 118 17.42 10.75 7.98
C LEU A 118 16.17 11.64 8.06
N PHE A 119 15.04 11.17 7.57
CA PHE A 119 13.82 11.97 7.48
C PHE A 119 12.86 11.72 8.64
N HIS A 120 12.57 10.44 8.94
CA HIS A 120 11.66 10.13 10.03
C HIS A 120 11.92 8.72 10.59
N PRO A 121 11.97 8.51 11.93
CA PRO A 121 12.30 7.21 12.53
C PRO A 121 11.28 6.09 12.20
N ARG A 122 10.04 6.44 11.88
CA ARG A 122 9.00 5.49 11.49
C ARG A 122 8.89 5.29 9.98
N MET A 123 9.67 6.01 9.18
CA MET A 123 9.64 5.86 7.73
C MET A 123 10.27 4.53 7.34
N ILE A 124 9.57 3.74 6.55
CA ILE A 124 10.10 2.48 6.02
C ILE A 124 10.48 2.64 4.56
N GLY A 125 11.63 2.07 4.21
CA GLY A 125 12.08 1.93 2.84
C GLY A 125 11.71 0.55 2.31
N LEU A 126 11.05 0.50 1.16
CA LEU A 126 10.69 -0.75 0.47
C LEU A 126 11.45 -0.87 -0.84
N ARG A 127 11.90 -2.08 -1.12
CA ARG A 127 12.62 -2.46 -2.33
C ARG A 127 12.16 -3.82 -2.86
N GLY A 128 12.60 -4.19 -4.05
CA GLY A 128 12.25 -5.49 -4.62
C GLY A 128 13.06 -5.76 -5.88
N SER A 129 12.76 -6.86 -6.57
CA SER A 129 13.27 -7.05 -7.93
C SER A 129 12.70 -5.97 -8.87
N PRO A 130 13.37 -5.68 -10.00
CA PRO A 130 12.84 -4.73 -10.98
C PRO A 130 11.39 -5.05 -11.42
N ALA A 131 11.03 -6.33 -11.52
CA ALA A 131 9.68 -6.76 -11.88
C ALA A 131 8.65 -6.44 -10.79
N LEU A 132 8.98 -6.62 -9.50
CA LEU A 132 8.10 -6.28 -8.39
C LEU A 132 7.92 -4.76 -8.25
N ILE A 133 8.98 -4.00 -8.42
CA ILE A 133 8.93 -2.52 -8.44
C ILE A 133 8.06 -2.03 -9.60
N ARG A 134 8.24 -2.59 -10.81
CA ARG A 134 7.41 -2.23 -11.97
C ARG A 134 5.94 -2.50 -11.68
N ARG A 135 5.62 -3.68 -11.15
CA ARG A 135 4.24 -4.04 -10.80
C ARG A 135 3.64 -3.11 -9.75
N ALA A 136 4.42 -2.75 -8.71
CA ALA A 136 3.96 -1.77 -7.73
C ALA A 136 3.71 -0.41 -8.38
N ALA A 137 4.64 0.12 -9.18
CA ALA A 137 4.50 1.38 -9.89
C ALA A 137 3.26 1.40 -10.80
N ASP A 138 3.04 0.33 -11.56
CA ASP A 138 1.87 0.20 -12.44
C ASP A 138 0.55 0.25 -11.65
N ASN A 139 0.49 -0.42 -10.49
CA ASN A 139 -0.66 -0.42 -9.58
C ASN A 139 -0.97 0.97 -9.00
N PHE A 140 0.02 1.85 -8.92
CA PHE A 140 -0.12 3.24 -8.50
C PHE A 140 -0.19 4.22 -9.68
N ARG A 141 -0.04 3.73 -10.93
CA ARG A 141 0.15 4.56 -12.13
C ARG A 141 1.32 5.54 -11.97
N ALA A 142 2.31 5.14 -11.22
CA ALA A 142 3.57 5.85 -11.07
C ALA A 142 4.51 5.45 -12.22
N ARG A 143 4.99 6.44 -12.97
CA ARG A 143 5.94 6.22 -14.06
C ARG A 143 7.35 6.39 -13.53
N TYR A 144 8.28 5.61 -14.05
CA TYR A 144 9.71 5.84 -13.85
C TYR A 144 10.50 5.27 -15.03
N GLU A 145 11.59 5.94 -15.35
CA GLU A 145 12.48 5.57 -16.45
C GLU A 145 13.92 5.99 -16.14
N LYS A 146 14.88 5.13 -16.46
CA LYS A 146 16.30 5.47 -16.36
C LYS A 146 16.68 6.37 -17.54
N VAL A 147 17.24 7.52 -17.23
CA VAL A 147 17.73 8.50 -18.19
C VAL A 147 19.24 8.63 -18.05
N ARG A 148 19.97 8.43 -19.13
CA ARG A 148 21.42 8.55 -19.18
C ARG A 148 21.83 9.49 -20.27
N GLU A 149 22.78 10.38 -19.92
CA GLU A 149 23.39 11.27 -20.91
C GLU A 149 24.17 10.48 -21.98
N PRO A 150 24.18 10.90 -23.24
CA PRO A 150 24.97 10.25 -24.28
C PRO A 150 26.45 10.22 -23.90
N GLY A 151 27.03 9.02 -23.86
CA GLY A 151 28.46 8.81 -23.51
C GLY A 151 28.75 8.68 -22.02
N ALA A 152 27.77 8.85 -21.13
CA ALA A 152 27.97 8.64 -19.70
C ALA A 152 28.25 7.14 -19.37
N PRO A 153 29.04 6.84 -18.33
CA PRO A 153 29.22 5.50 -17.82
C PRO A 153 27.92 4.77 -17.50
N PRO A 154 27.87 3.42 -17.50
CA PRO A 154 26.64 2.67 -17.28
C PRO A 154 25.96 2.90 -15.92
N ASP A 155 26.71 3.30 -14.90
CA ASP A 155 26.29 3.57 -13.53
C ASP A 155 25.94 5.06 -13.28
N GLU A 156 26.24 5.94 -14.23
CA GLU A 156 25.88 7.34 -14.20
C GLU A 156 24.57 7.56 -14.94
N TYR A 157 23.46 7.52 -14.22
CA TYR A 157 22.11 7.79 -14.74
C TYR A 157 21.22 8.47 -13.70
N ALA A 158 20.26 9.25 -14.17
CA ALA A 158 19.12 9.69 -13.38
C ALA A 158 17.93 8.72 -13.54
N VAL A 159 16.95 8.81 -12.66
CA VAL A 159 15.68 8.11 -12.84
C VAL A 159 14.56 9.15 -12.81
N ASP A 160 14.00 9.42 -13.98
CA ASP A 160 12.77 10.20 -14.05
C ASP A 160 11.64 9.41 -13.45
N HIS A 161 10.88 10.02 -12.53
CA HIS A 161 9.77 9.34 -11.87
C HIS A 161 8.62 10.29 -11.54
N SER A 162 7.43 9.72 -11.36
CA SER A 162 6.25 10.46 -10.92
C SER A 162 6.46 10.98 -9.50
N ALA A 163 6.35 12.30 -9.32
CA ALA A 163 6.42 12.96 -8.04
C ALA A 163 5.06 12.93 -7.30
N GLY A 164 5.09 13.25 -6.00
CA GLY A 164 3.92 13.32 -5.12
C GLY A 164 3.76 12.11 -4.21
N MET A 165 2.65 12.10 -3.47
CA MET A 165 2.38 11.13 -2.43
C MET A 165 1.03 10.47 -2.64
N PHE A 166 0.94 9.18 -2.31
CA PHE A 166 -0.29 8.40 -2.38
C PHE A 166 -0.75 8.06 -0.97
N LEU A 167 -2.04 8.21 -0.70
CA LEU A 167 -2.65 7.83 0.57
C LEU A 167 -3.47 6.56 0.39
N LEU A 168 -3.14 5.54 1.19
CA LEU A 168 -3.97 4.36 1.36
C LEU A 168 -4.69 4.41 2.71
N GLY A 169 -5.86 3.77 2.76
CA GLY A 169 -6.67 3.60 3.96
C GLY A 169 -6.16 2.53 4.91
N PRO A 170 -6.80 2.40 6.08
CA PRO A 170 -6.46 1.41 7.09
C PRO A 170 -6.74 -0.05 6.65
N ASP A 171 -7.46 -0.24 5.57
CA ASP A 171 -7.72 -1.50 4.88
C ASP A 171 -6.77 -1.74 3.69
N GLY A 172 -5.79 -0.84 3.47
CA GLY A 172 -4.86 -0.88 2.36
C GLY A 172 -5.43 -0.43 1.02
N SER A 173 -6.68 0.06 0.98
CA SER A 173 -7.30 0.57 -0.25
C SER A 173 -6.78 1.96 -0.62
N TYR A 174 -6.72 2.25 -1.93
CA TYR A 174 -6.35 3.58 -2.41
C TYR A 174 -7.42 4.62 -2.09
N ILE A 175 -6.99 5.75 -1.52
CA ILE A 175 -7.88 6.89 -1.21
C ILE A 175 -7.64 8.03 -2.19
N ARG A 176 -6.39 8.54 -2.27
CA ARG A 176 -6.07 9.68 -3.13
C ARG A 176 -4.57 9.84 -3.39
N LYS A 177 -4.25 10.68 -4.37
CA LYS A 177 -2.91 11.19 -4.62
C LYS A 177 -2.85 12.68 -4.24
N PHE A 178 -1.76 13.08 -3.58
CA PHE A 178 -1.34 14.47 -3.43
C PHE A 178 -0.29 14.77 -4.50
N ALA A 179 -0.51 15.84 -5.26
CA ALA A 179 0.46 16.28 -6.25
C ALA A 179 1.74 16.78 -5.57
N TYR A 180 2.82 16.84 -6.34
CA TYR A 180 4.05 17.50 -5.91
C TYR A 180 3.79 18.98 -5.60
N ALA A 181 4.51 19.53 -4.64
CA ALA A 181 4.43 20.93 -4.17
C ALA A 181 3.08 21.32 -3.51
N VAL A 182 2.21 20.39 -3.16
CA VAL A 182 1.11 20.68 -2.22
C VAL A 182 1.72 20.91 -0.83
N PRO A 183 1.39 22.01 -0.14
CA PRO A 183 1.97 22.32 1.18
C PRO A 183 1.75 21.19 2.19
N PRO A 184 2.77 20.78 2.96
CA PRO A 184 2.64 19.70 3.96
C PRO A 184 1.52 19.92 4.98
N ALA A 185 1.27 21.18 5.37
CA ALA A 185 0.17 21.53 6.28
C ALA A 185 -1.20 21.20 5.68
N GLU A 186 -1.41 21.47 4.38
CA GLU A 186 -2.65 21.14 3.67
C GLU A 186 -2.82 19.63 3.54
N ILE A 187 -1.74 18.91 3.25
CA ILE A 187 -1.76 17.44 3.20
C ILE A 187 -2.16 16.88 4.57
N GLY A 188 -1.54 17.37 5.65
CA GLY A 188 -1.83 16.94 7.02
C GLY A 188 -3.28 17.21 7.42
N GLU A 189 -3.82 18.40 7.10
CA GLU A 189 -5.20 18.74 7.35
C GLU A 189 -6.17 17.81 6.60
N ARG A 190 -5.92 17.57 5.32
CA ARG A 190 -6.75 16.66 4.52
C ARG A 190 -6.69 15.22 5.02
N ILE A 191 -5.54 14.73 5.47
CA ILE A 191 -5.42 13.40 6.08
C ILE A 191 -6.25 13.33 7.38
N ARG A 192 -6.20 14.36 8.22
CA ARG A 192 -6.98 14.44 9.46
C ARG A 192 -8.49 14.44 9.20
N GLU A 193 -8.97 15.17 8.21
CA GLU A 193 -10.35 15.14 7.77
C GLU A 193 -10.80 13.73 7.33
N ILE A 194 -9.95 13.04 6.56
CA ILE A 194 -10.22 11.68 6.09
C ILE A 194 -10.29 10.70 7.27
N MET A 195 -9.38 10.81 8.23
CA MET A 195 -9.37 10.00 9.44
C MET A 195 -10.66 10.20 10.25
N ALA A 196 -11.05 11.45 10.50
CA ALA A 196 -12.26 11.80 11.24
C ALA A 196 -13.54 11.28 10.56
N ALA A 197 -13.64 11.42 9.25
CA ALA A 197 -14.76 10.88 8.48
C ALA A 197 -14.82 9.34 8.51
N GLY A 198 -13.68 8.66 8.60
CA GLY A 198 -13.61 7.21 8.80
C GLY A 198 -14.16 6.80 10.16
N ASP A 199 -13.74 7.48 11.22
CA ASP A 199 -14.17 7.22 12.60
C ASP A 199 -15.68 7.44 12.78
N GLN A 200 -16.25 8.48 12.16
CA GLN A 200 -17.70 8.74 12.18
C GLN A 200 -18.48 7.58 11.53
N ARG A 201 -18.07 7.12 10.34
CA ARG A 201 -18.72 5.99 9.67
C ARG A 201 -18.68 4.70 10.50
N ALA A 202 -17.56 4.41 11.14
CA ALA A 202 -17.42 3.25 12.02
C ALA A 202 -18.35 3.35 13.24
N THR A 203 -18.46 4.53 13.84
CA THR A 203 -19.36 4.79 14.99
C THR A 203 -20.83 4.64 14.59
N ASP A 204 -21.24 5.18 13.45
CA ASP A 204 -22.61 5.10 12.96
C ASP A 204 -23.00 3.66 12.57
N PHE A 205 -22.07 2.90 12.01
CA PHE A 205 -22.27 1.47 11.73
C PHE A 205 -22.52 0.69 13.02
N ASN A 206 -21.68 0.87 14.04
CA ASN A 206 -21.83 0.20 15.33
C ASN A 206 -23.15 0.53 16.03
N ARG A 207 -23.60 1.79 15.98
CA ARG A 207 -24.90 2.20 16.54
C ARG A 207 -26.10 1.52 15.87
N ARG A 208 -26.00 1.21 14.59
CA ARG A 208 -27.10 0.57 13.82
C ARG A 208 -27.11 -0.96 13.98
N THR A 209 -25.99 -1.56 14.36
CA THR A 209 -25.83 -3.02 14.47
C THR A 209 -25.89 -3.54 15.92
N THR A 210 -25.92 -2.64 16.90
CA THR A 210 -26.11 -3.02 18.31
C THR A 210 -27.61 -3.01 18.62
N PRO A 211 -28.20 -4.18 19.00
CA PRO A 211 -29.61 -4.34 19.31
C PRO A 211 -30.04 -3.61 20.56
#